data_138f0944723d366535eec813b0fd0ba1
#
_entry.id   138f0944723d366535eec813b0fd0ba1
#
_cell.length_a   1.000
_cell.length_b   1.000
_cell.length_c   1.000
_cell.angle_alpha   90.00
_cell.angle_beta   90.00
_cell.angle_gamma   90.00
#
_symmetry.space_group_name_H-M   'P 1'
#
loop_
_entity.id
_entity.type
_entity.pdbx_description
1 polymer ?
#
loop_
_entity_poly.entity_id
_entity_poly.type
_entity_poly.pdbx_seq_one_letter_code
_entity_poly.pdbx_strand_id
1 'polypeptide(L)'
;MILCAGRNETFDFAKPIGVGLIESAINLTKLILEEKPAFLFFVGTAGSYGNYQPFEIVHSHSAANIELGYLQNQCYTPLKNQIDAVIPYVSRGTNYLSPIINSSNYITVDTSIANKMIEKSIELENMEFFSVISVANQFKIPCSGLFIVTNYCNENAHTDFIKNHAKAKELIILHVEKNMRI
;
A
#
# COMPACT_ATOMS: atom_id res chain seq x y z
N MET A 1 4.51 15.37 2.79
CA MET A 1 5.44 14.45 3.51
C MET A 1 5.42 13.12 2.77
N ILE A 2 6.59 12.59 2.43
CA ILE A 2 6.74 11.27 1.81
C ILE A 2 7.04 10.27 2.91
N LEU A 3 6.41 9.09 2.84
CA LEU A 3 6.45 8.03 3.85
C LEU A 3 6.91 6.71 3.22
N CYS A 4 7.53 5.85 4.00
CA CYS A 4 7.85 4.47 3.64
C CYS A 4 7.71 3.55 4.87
N ALA A 5 7.69 2.24 4.66
CA ALA A 5 7.61 1.28 5.76
C ALA A 5 8.86 1.34 6.66
N GLY A 6 10.03 1.47 6.07
CA GLY A 6 11.30 1.39 6.81
C GLY A 6 11.93 0.00 6.73
N ARG A 7 12.89 -0.31 7.59
CA ARG A 7 13.71 -1.53 7.54
C ARG A 7 14.36 -1.69 6.16
N ASN A 8 13.95 -2.69 5.37
CA ASN A 8 14.48 -2.92 4.02
C ASN A 8 13.93 -1.90 2.99
N GLU A 9 12.80 -1.26 3.28
CA GLU A 9 12.14 -0.26 2.43
C GLU A 9 12.39 1.17 2.92
N THR A 10 13.65 1.54 3.08
CA THR A 10 14.08 2.91 3.39
C THR A 10 14.48 3.65 2.12
N PHE A 11 14.09 4.93 2.03
CA PHE A 11 14.48 5.84 0.95
C PHE A 11 14.93 7.16 1.58
N ASP A 12 15.98 7.79 1.04
CA ASP A 12 16.55 9.03 1.59
C ASP A 12 15.56 10.21 1.56
N PHE A 13 14.57 10.14 0.65
CA PHE A 13 13.51 11.14 0.52
C PHE A 13 12.25 10.85 1.33
N ALA A 14 12.15 9.71 2.03
CA ALA A 14 10.95 9.29 2.73
C ALA A 14 11.18 9.02 4.21
N LYS A 15 10.17 9.32 5.05
CA LYS A 15 10.21 9.06 6.49
C LYS A 15 9.67 7.66 6.78
N PRO A 16 10.41 6.83 7.53
CA PRO A 16 9.94 5.51 7.90
C PRO A 16 8.85 5.60 8.98
N ILE A 17 7.77 4.85 8.80
CA ILE A 17 6.64 4.80 9.74
C ILE A 17 6.50 3.45 10.45
N GLY A 18 7.33 2.45 10.13
CA GLY A 18 7.24 1.09 10.66
C GLY A 18 6.50 0.13 9.73
N VAL A 19 6.61 -1.16 10.03
CA VAL A 19 6.06 -2.26 9.23
C VAL A 19 4.79 -2.79 9.85
N GLY A 20 3.77 -3.00 9.02
CA GLY A 20 2.47 -3.56 9.41
C GLY A 20 1.50 -2.51 9.97
N LEU A 21 0.27 -2.96 10.19
CA LEU A 21 -0.87 -2.07 10.47
C LEU A 21 -0.71 -1.23 11.74
N ILE A 22 -0.22 -1.83 12.83
CA ILE A 22 -0.20 -1.18 14.15
C ILE A 22 0.97 -0.20 14.26
N GLU A 23 2.19 -0.64 13.90
CA GLU A 23 3.38 0.18 14.01
C GLU A 23 3.28 1.42 13.12
N SER A 24 2.84 1.23 11.86
CA SER A 24 2.66 2.34 10.93
C SER A 24 1.59 3.34 11.40
N ALA A 25 0.47 2.88 11.94
CA ALA A 25 -0.57 3.77 12.47
C ALA A 25 -0.06 4.61 13.66
N ILE A 26 0.65 3.99 14.61
CA ILE A 26 1.18 4.68 15.79
C ILE A 26 2.20 5.74 15.39
N ASN A 27 3.18 5.36 14.56
CA ASN A 27 4.28 6.26 14.19
C ASN A 27 3.80 7.38 13.27
N LEU A 28 2.92 7.09 12.31
CA LEU A 28 2.33 8.11 11.46
C LEU A 28 1.50 9.12 12.27
N THR A 29 0.74 8.66 13.26
CA THR A 29 -0.01 9.55 14.16
C THR A 29 0.93 10.53 14.88
N LYS A 30 2.06 10.03 15.42
CA LYS A 30 3.08 10.89 16.06
C LYS A 30 3.63 11.93 15.09
N LEU A 31 4.06 11.49 13.89
CA LEU A 31 4.60 12.38 12.87
C LEU A 31 3.62 13.48 12.45
N ILE A 32 2.34 13.15 12.30
CA ILE A 32 1.31 14.14 11.93
C ILE A 32 1.12 15.19 13.03
N LEU A 33 1.11 14.77 14.29
CA LEU A 33 0.96 15.68 15.43
C LEU A 33 2.15 16.64 15.57
N GLU A 34 3.37 16.16 15.27
CA GLU A 34 4.60 16.94 15.34
C GLU A 34 4.77 17.88 14.15
N GLU A 35 4.56 17.39 12.92
CA GLU A 35 4.97 18.09 11.69
C GLU A 35 3.81 18.71 10.90
N LYS A 36 2.56 18.33 11.17
CA LYS A 36 1.34 18.86 10.55
C LYS A 36 1.39 18.92 9.03
N PRO A 37 1.68 17.81 8.35
CA PRO A 37 1.83 17.80 6.89
C PRO A 37 0.51 18.14 6.18
N ALA A 38 0.60 18.91 5.08
CA ALA A 38 -0.56 19.23 4.26
C ALA A 38 -0.98 18.08 3.33
N PHE A 39 -0.08 17.11 3.08
CA PHE A 39 -0.30 15.96 2.20
C PHE A 39 0.60 14.80 2.61
N LEU A 40 0.10 13.56 2.46
CA LEU A 40 0.85 12.34 2.70
C LEU A 40 1.01 11.54 1.40
N PHE A 41 2.21 11.03 1.16
CA PHE A 41 2.51 10.20 0.00
C PHE A 41 3.31 8.98 0.45
N PHE A 42 2.70 7.81 0.37
CA PHE A 42 3.36 6.57 0.77
C PHE A 42 4.08 5.95 -0.44
N VAL A 43 5.32 5.50 -0.25
CA VAL A 43 6.12 4.80 -1.26
C VAL A 43 6.55 3.46 -0.70
N GLY A 44 6.28 2.38 -1.42
CA GLY A 44 6.61 1.03 -0.95
C GLY A 44 6.54 -0.03 -2.04
N THR A 45 6.74 -1.29 -1.63
CA THR A 45 6.54 -2.45 -2.49
C THR A 45 5.16 -3.06 -2.27
N ALA A 46 4.70 -3.85 -3.25
CA ALA A 46 3.46 -4.61 -3.15
C ALA A 46 3.59 -6.00 -3.79
N GLY A 47 2.83 -6.96 -3.27
CA GLY A 47 2.54 -8.22 -3.91
C GLY A 47 1.34 -8.10 -4.83
N SER A 48 1.33 -8.81 -5.96
CA SER A 48 0.21 -8.85 -6.90
C SER A 48 -0.65 -10.10 -6.70
N TYR A 49 -1.96 -9.90 -6.64
CA TYR A 49 -2.90 -11.03 -6.66
C TYR A 49 -3.09 -11.63 -8.07
N GLY A 50 -2.53 -10.99 -9.13
CA GLY A 50 -2.50 -11.55 -10.48
C GLY A 50 -2.58 -10.53 -11.61
N ASN A 51 -3.19 -9.35 -11.40
CA ASN A 51 -3.45 -8.37 -12.45
C ASN A 51 -2.23 -7.52 -12.83
N TYR A 52 -1.23 -7.41 -11.95
CA TYR A 52 -0.02 -6.62 -12.17
C TYR A 52 1.22 -7.52 -12.16
N GLN A 53 2.19 -7.22 -13.02
CA GLN A 53 3.43 -7.97 -13.13
C GLN A 53 4.52 -7.38 -12.23
N PRO A 54 5.52 -8.18 -11.81
CA PRO A 54 6.71 -7.66 -11.13
C PRO A 54 7.35 -6.50 -11.91
N PHE A 55 7.73 -5.46 -11.18
CA PHE A 55 8.30 -4.19 -11.63
C PHE A 55 7.30 -3.19 -12.23
N GLU A 56 6.01 -3.51 -12.33
CA GLU A 56 5.01 -2.49 -12.63
C GLU A 56 4.87 -1.50 -11.47
N ILE A 57 4.78 -0.21 -11.81
CA ILE A 57 4.59 0.89 -10.85
C ILE A 57 3.13 1.29 -10.88
N VAL A 58 2.53 1.32 -9.70
CA VAL A 58 1.09 1.49 -9.50
C VAL A 58 0.83 2.64 -8.53
N HIS A 59 -0.05 3.56 -8.90
CA HIS A 59 -0.58 4.57 -8.00
C HIS A 59 -1.91 4.11 -7.41
N SER A 60 -2.09 4.34 -6.11
CA SER A 60 -3.36 4.06 -5.45
C SER A 60 -3.74 5.13 -4.43
N HIS A 61 -5.05 5.26 -4.23
CA HIS A 61 -5.67 6.02 -3.14
C HIS A 61 -6.76 5.20 -2.44
N SER A 62 -6.80 3.88 -2.70
CA SER A 62 -7.81 2.96 -2.17
C SER A 62 -7.15 1.79 -1.47
N ALA A 63 -7.58 1.47 -0.28
CA ALA A 63 -7.07 0.34 0.49
C ALA A 63 -8.19 -0.50 1.10
N ALA A 64 -7.88 -1.77 1.34
CA ALA A 64 -8.74 -2.69 2.07
C ALA A 64 -7.97 -3.36 3.21
N ASN A 65 -8.71 -3.84 4.21
CA ASN A 65 -8.21 -4.76 5.21
C ASN A 65 -9.15 -5.97 5.25
N ILE A 66 -8.86 -6.93 4.39
CA ILE A 66 -9.61 -8.18 4.25
C ILE A 66 -8.77 -9.31 4.82
N GLU A 67 -9.33 -10.02 5.78
CA GLU A 67 -8.71 -11.16 6.43
C GLU A 67 -9.18 -12.48 5.82
N LEU A 68 -8.37 -13.54 5.98
CA LEU A 68 -8.63 -14.85 5.43
C LEU A 68 -9.99 -15.43 5.89
N GLY A 69 -10.33 -15.26 7.15
CA GLY A 69 -11.61 -15.74 7.69
C GLY A 69 -12.83 -15.10 6.99
N TYR A 70 -12.70 -13.83 6.58
CA TYR A 70 -13.74 -13.16 5.80
C TYR A 70 -13.87 -13.75 4.39
N LEU A 71 -12.75 -14.05 3.72
CA LEU A 71 -12.73 -14.69 2.40
C LEU A 71 -13.32 -16.12 2.41
N GLN A 72 -13.21 -16.79 3.54
CA GLN A 72 -13.74 -18.14 3.75
C GLN A 72 -15.17 -18.17 4.29
N ASN A 73 -15.81 -17.01 4.45
CA ASN A 73 -17.14 -16.86 5.06
C ASN A 73 -17.24 -17.43 6.50
N GLN A 74 -16.13 -17.38 7.23
CA GLN A 74 -16.03 -17.84 8.62
C GLN A 74 -16.17 -16.73 9.64
N CYS A 75 -16.15 -15.47 9.20
CA CYS A 75 -16.35 -14.30 10.05
C CYS A 75 -17.03 -13.16 9.29
N TYR A 76 -17.49 -12.17 10.03
CA TYR A 76 -17.96 -10.90 9.51
C TYR A 76 -17.28 -9.76 10.30
N THR A 77 -17.27 -8.56 9.73
CA THR A 77 -16.77 -7.37 10.43
C THR A 77 -17.86 -6.30 10.49
N PRO A 78 -18.03 -5.61 11.63
CA PRO A 78 -18.85 -4.40 11.73
C PRO A 78 -18.09 -3.16 11.25
N LEU A 79 -16.80 -3.29 10.93
CA LEU A 79 -15.95 -2.19 10.52
C LEU A 79 -15.98 -1.98 9.01
N LYS A 80 -15.75 -0.74 8.57
CA LYS A 80 -15.51 -0.44 7.17
C LYS A 80 -14.12 -0.98 6.80
N ASN A 81 -14.08 -2.05 6.03
CA ASN A 81 -12.87 -2.77 5.66
C ASN A 81 -12.32 -2.41 4.27
N GLN A 82 -12.94 -1.44 3.60
CA GLN A 82 -12.43 -0.81 2.37
C GLN A 82 -12.64 0.68 2.46
N ILE A 83 -11.60 1.45 2.20
CA ILE A 83 -11.56 2.91 2.37
C ILE A 83 -10.79 3.57 1.23
N ASP A 84 -11.22 4.79 0.90
CA ASP A 84 -10.52 5.67 -0.01
C ASP A 84 -9.91 6.84 0.76
N ALA A 85 -8.76 7.30 0.29
CA ALA A 85 -8.14 8.51 0.80
C ALA A 85 -8.91 9.76 0.35
N VAL A 86 -8.87 10.80 1.15
CA VAL A 86 -9.27 12.14 0.71
C VAL A 86 -8.29 12.61 -0.36
N ILE A 87 -8.81 12.88 -1.57
CA ILE A 87 -8.00 13.38 -2.69
C ILE A 87 -8.30 14.87 -2.89
N PRO A 88 -7.28 15.72 -3.15
CA PRO A 88 -7.51 17.11 -3.53
C PRO A 88 -8.39 17.20 -4.77
N TYR A 89 -9.29 18.20 -4.80
CA TYR A 89 -10.32 18.38 -5.85
C TYR A 89 -9.77 18.44 -7.29
N VAL A 90 -8.51 18.83 -7.45
CA VAL A 90 -7.82 18.98 -8.75
C VAL A 90 -7.60 17.65 -9.48
N SER A 91 -7.60 16.54 -8.78
CA SER A 91 -7.34 15.20 -9.34
C SER A 91 -8.60 14.47 -9.84
N ARG A 92 -9.79 15.08 -9.73
CA ARG A 92 -11.08 14.44 -10.07
C ARG A 92 -11.38 14.37 -11.58
N GLY A 93 -10.50 14.89 -12.44
CA GLY A 93 -10.71 14.97 -13.90
C GLY A 93 -10.42 13.70 -14.68
N THR A 94 -9.86 12.68 -14.07
CA THR A 94 -9.58 11.39 -14.71
C THR A 94 -10.23 10.29 -13.88
N ASN A 95 -11.17 9.56 -14.50
CA ASN A 95 -11.73 8.30 -13.97
C ASN A 95 -10.64 7.21 -13.96
N TYR A 96 -9.51 7.44 -13.28
CA TYR A 96 -8.57 6.36 -12.99
C TYR A 96 -9.21 5.51 -11.89
N LEU A 97 -9.63 4.32 -12.26
CA LEU A 97 -9.92 3.26 -11.30
C LEU A 97 -8.63 3.06 -10.51
N SER A 98 -8.64 3.46 -9.26
CA SER A 98 -7.51 3.24 -8.36
C SER A 98 -7.51 1.76 -7.96
N PRO A 99 -6.44 1.01 -8.20
CA PRO A 99 -6.36 -0.36 -7.71
C PRO A 99 -6.49 -0.38 -6.19
N ILE A 100 -7.27 -1.33 -5.68
CA ILE A 100 -7.45 -1.49 -4.24
C ILE A 100 -6.30 -2.34 -3.71
N ILE A 101 -5.64 -1.83 -2.67
CA ILE A 101 -4.52 -2.52 -2.02
C ILE A 101 -4.98 -3.08 -0.68
N ASN A 102 -4.96 -4.39 -0.53
CA ASN A 102 -5.21 -5.02 0.76
C ASN A 102 -4.02 -4.81 1.70
N SER A 103 -4.27 -4.52 2.95
CA SER A 103 -3.23 -4.48 3.97
C SER A 103 -3.51 -5.48 5.08
N SER A 104 -2.53 -6.31 5.35
CA SER A 104 -2.55 -7.35 6.39
C SER A 104 -1.17 -7.47 7.01
N ASN A 105 -1.09 -7.93 8.26
CA ASN A 105 0.19 -8.28 8.89
C ASN A 105 0.73 -9.64 8.40
N TYR A 106 0.06 -10.29 7.46
CA TYR A 106 0.44 -11.58 6.88
C TYR A 106 0.59 -11.45 5.37
N ILE A 107 1.52 -12.19 4.81
CA ILE A 107 1.79 -12.27 3.37
C ILE A 107 1.02 -13.44 2.79
N THR A 108 0.30 -13.21 1.71
CA THR A 108 -0.45 -14.25 1.00
C THR A 108 0.50 -15.11 0.17
N VAL A 109 0.46 -16.44 0.39
CA VAL A 109 1.29 -17.41 -0.32
C VAL A 109 0.46 -18.49 -1.05
N ASP A 110 -0.84 -18.28 -1.19
CA ASP A 110 -1.80 -19.24 -1.76
C ASP A 110 -2.55 -18.60 -2.92
N THR A 111 -2.38 -19.16 -4.12
CA THR A 111 -3.04 -18.70 -5.34
C THR A 111 -4.56 -18.72 -5.24
N SER A 112 -5.15 -19.65 -4.48
CA SER A 112 -6.62 -19.70 -4.31
C SER A 112 -7.13 -18.50 -3.50
N ILE A 113 -6.34 -18.01 -2.55
CA ILE A 113 -6.61 -16.79 -1.78
C ILE A 113 -6.46 -15.57 -2.68
N ALA A 114 -5.39 -15.51 -3.47
CA ALA A 114 -5.14 -14.44 -4.43
C ALA A 114 -6.31 -14.30 -5.42
N ASN A 115 -6.82 -15.41 -5.97
CA ASN A 115 -7.98 -15.40 -6.85
C ASN A 115 -9.24 -14.84 -6.18
N LYS A 116 -9.50 -15.19 -4.92
CA LYS A 116 -10.63 -14.64 -4.15
C LYS A 116 -10.50 -13.13 -3.89
N MET A 117 -9.28 -12.61 -3.77
CA MET A 117 -9.05 -11.16 -3.70
C MET A 117 -9.40 -10.48 -5.02
N ILE A 118 -8.96 -11.04 -6.16
CA ILE A 118 -9.33 -10.56 -7.51
C ILE A 118 -10.85 -10.55 -7.72
N GLU A 119 -11.56 -11.60 -7.30
CA GLU A 119 -13.03 -11.65 -7.37
C GLU A 119 -13.72 -10.51 -6.59
N LYS A 120 -13.02 -9.94 -5.60
CA LYS A 120 -13.45 -8.76 -4.84
C LYS A 120 -12.91 -7.44 -5.38
N SER A 121 -12.30 -7.45 -6.57
CA SER A 121 -11.65 -6.29 -7.19
C SER A 121 -10.50 -5.72 -6.36
N ILE A 122 -9.81 -6.57 -5.61
CA ILE A 122 -8.60 -6.22 -4.86
C ILE A 122 -7.42 -6.78 -5.62
N GLU A 123 -6.50 -5.93 -6.06
CA GLU A 123 -5.46 -6.30 -7.01
C GLU A 123 -4.09 -6.54 -6.40
N LEU A 124 -3.78 -5.86 -5.29
CA LEU A 124 -2.45 -5.85 -4.69
C LEU A 124 -2.53 -6.05 -3.18
N GLU A 125 -1.40 -6.44 -2.57
CA GLU A 125 -1.23 -6.40 -1.11
C GLU A 125 0.02 -5.63 -0.71
N ASN A 126 -0.08 -4.97 0.43
CA ASN A 126 0.98 -4.27 1.14
C ASN A 126 0.67 -4.36 2.64
N MET A 127 1.62 -4.11 3.52
CA MET A 127 1.37 -4.29 4.96
C MET A 127 0.91 -3.02 5.69
N GLU A 128 0.94 -1.84 5.08
CA GLU A 128 0.80 -0.54 5.76
C GLU A 128 -0.34 0.35 5.25
N PHE A 129 -0.67 0.29 3.97
CA PHE A 129 -1.41 1.36 3.29
C PHE A 129 -2.82 1.60 3.84
N PHE A 130 -3.52 0.56 4.30
CA PHE A 130 -4.80 0.74 4.99
C PHE A 130 -4.67 1.59 6.25
N SER A 131 -3.60 1.38 7.04
CA SER A 131 -3.30 2.21 8.21
C SER A 131 -2.96 3.64 7.82
N VAL A 132 -2.18 3.82 6.74
CA VAL A 132 -1.81 5.16 6.23
C VAL A 132 -3.06 5.94 5.85
N ILE A 133 -3.97 5.36 5.05
CA ILE A 133 -5.23 6.02 4.66
C ILE A 133 -6.13 6.23 5.89
N SER A 134 -6.23 5.26 6.79
CA SER A 134 -7.07 5.38 7.99
C SER A 134 -6.65 6.56 8.87
N VAL A 135 -5.35 6.69 9.13
CA VAL A 135 -4.80 7.81 9.91
C VAL A 135 -4.96 9.12 9.14
N ALA A 136 -4.62 9.16 7.84
CA ALA A 136 -4.79 10.35 7.01
C ALA A 136 -6.24 10.88 7.03
N ASN A 137 -7.22 9.98 6.87
CA ASN A 137 -8.64 10.34 6.90
C ASN A 137 -9.08 10.87 8.26
N GLN A 138 -8.58 10.30 9.37
CA GLN A 138 -8.86 10.78 10.72
C GLN A 138 -8.40 12.25 10.92
N PHE A 139 -7.25 12.60 10.34
CA PHE A 139 -6.72 13.97 10.38
C PHE A 139 -7.16 14.85 9.21
N LYS A 140 -7.99 14.31 8.29
CA LYS A 140 -8.45 15.01 7.07
C LYS A 140 -7.31 15.50 6.17
N ILE A 141 -6.22 14.73 6.12
CA ILE A 141 -5.05 15.02 5.30
C ILE A 141 -5.19 14.24 3.99
N PRO A 142 -5.09 14.88 2.82
CA PRO A 142 -5.03 14.18 1.54
C PRO A 142 -3.88 13.18 1.49
N CYS A 143 -4.15 11.99 0.92
CA CYS A 143 -3.17 10.91 0.88
C CYS A 143 -3.24 10.15 -0.45
N SER A 144 -2.10 9.64 -0.89
CA SER A 144 -1.99 8.64 -1.96
C SER A 144 -0.76 7.77 -1.76
N GLY A 145 -0.65 6.69 -2.53
CA GLY A 145 0.47 5.77 -2.49
C GLY A 145 1.04 5.47 -3.87
N LEU A 146 2.33 5.17 -3.92
CA LEU A 146 3.08 4.69 -5.06
C LEU A 146 3.71 3.36 -4.70
N PHE A 147 3.43 2.34 -5.48
CA PHE A 147 3.89 0.98 -5.24
C PHE A 147 4.63 0.44 -6.46
N ILE A 148 5.65 -0.37 -6.20
CA ILE A 148 6.24 -1.21 -7.22
C ILE A 148 5.99 -2.68 -6.87
N VAL A 149 5.51 -3.44 -7.85
CA VAL A 149 5.23 -4.86 -7.64
C VAL A 149 6.54 -5.64 -7.56
N THR A 150 6.70 -6.46 -6.53
CA THR A 150 7.89 -7.30 -6.34
C THR A 150 7.66 -8.77 -6.66
N ASN A 151 6.44 -9.27 -6.43
CA ASN A 151 6.11 -10.68 -6.51
C ASN A 151 4.62 -10.90 -6.78
N TYR A 152 4.28 -12.11 -7.18
CA TYR A 152 2.91 -12.60 -7.08
C TYR A 152 2.62 -13.15 -5.70
N CYS A 153 1.36 -13.10 -5.27
CA CYS A 153 0.88 -13.67 -4.01
C CYS A 153 0.60 -15.18 -4.18
N ASN A 154 1.65 -15.95 -4.27
CA ASN A 154 1.64 -17.41 -4.45
C ASN A 154 2.72 -18.08 -3.60
N GLU A 155 2.93 -19.37 -3.77
CA GLU A 155 3.92 -20.16 -3.02
C GLU A 155 5.36 -19.65 -3.14
N ASN A 156 5.67 -18.87 -4.17
CA ASN A 156 6.99 -18.29 -4.42
C ASN A 156 7.14 -16.86 -3.88
N ALA A 157 6.10 -16.28 -3.27
CA ALA A 157 6.02 -14.86 -2.90
C ALA A 157 7.27 -14.35 -2.18
N HIS A 158 7.75 -15.08 -1.17
CA HIS A 158 8.93 -14.66 -0.41
C HIS A 158 10.23 -14.75 -1.23
N THR A 159 10.41 -15.83 -2.00
CA THR A 159 11.59 -16.02 -2.86
C THR A 159 11.68 -14.95 -3.93
N ASP A 160 10.55 -14.65 -4.58
CA ASP A 160 10.46 -13.63 -5.62
C ASP A 160 10.66 -12.22 -5.04
N PHE A 161 10.09 -11.94 -3.86
CA PHE A 161 10.35 -10.69 -3.15
C PHE A 161 11.85 -10.48 -2.91
N ILE A 162 12.55 -11.44 -2.32
CA ILE A 162 13.99 -11.32 -2.05
C ILE A 162 14.78 -11.11 -3.34
N LYS A 163 14.46 -11.85 -4.40
CA LYS A 163 15.12 -11.78 -5.71
C LYS A 163 14.93 -10.40 -6.37
N ASN A 164 13.73 -9.83 -6.27
CA ASN A 164 13.33 -8.66 -7.03
C ASN A 164 13.48 -7.35 -6.26
N HIS A 165 13.53 -7.40 -4.91
CA HIS A 165 13.45 -6.22 -4.04
C HIS A 165 14.50 -5.15 -4.35
N ALA A 166 15.76 -5.51 -4.53
CA ALA A 166 16.83 -4.54 -4.81
C ALA A 166 16.57 -3.77 -6.12
N LYS A 167 16.21 -4.48 -7.19
CA LYS A 167 15.88 -3.88 -8.49
C LYS A 167 14.59 -3.05 -8.42
N ALA A 168 13.58 -3.54 -7.73
CA ALA A 168 12.33 -2.80 -7.53
C ALA A 168 12.60 -1.47 -6.80
N LYS A 169 13.41 -1.51 -5.75
CA LYS A 169 13.81 -0.30 -5.00
C LYS A 169 14.53 0.72 -5.90
N GLU A 170 15.46 0.28 -6.72
CA GLU A 170 16.13 1.16 -7.69
C GLU A 170 15.14 1.80 -8.67
N LEU A 171 14.24 1.01 -9.27
CA LEU A 171 13.27 1.49 -10.24
C LEU A 171 12.28 2.50 -9.65
N ILE A 172 11.81 2.29 -8.43
CA ILE A 172 10.86 3.23 -7.80
C ILE A 172 11.57 4.53 -7.40
N ILE A 173 12.85 4.49 -7.00
CA ILE A 173 13.67 5.68 -6.74
C ILE A 173 13.78 6.51 -8.02
N LEU A 174 14.21 5.90 -9.13
CA LEU A 174 14.33 6.58 -10.43
C LEU A 174 12.99 7.17 -10.88
N HIS A 175 11.88 6.47 -10.64
CA HIS A 175 10.56 6.98 -10.97
C HIS A 175 10.18 8.21 -10.17
N VAL A 176 10.44 8.19 -8.87
CA VAL A 176 10.17 9.32 -7.96
C VAL A 176 11.03 10.54 -8.32
N GLU A 177 12.34 10.38 -8.52
CA GLU A 177 13.25 11.45 -8.92
C GLU A 177 12.84 12.10 -10.24
N LYS A 178 12.43 11.30 -11.23
CA LYS A 178 12.02 11.79 -12.54
C LYS A 178 10.70 12.57 -12.52
N ASN A 179 9.72 12.12 -11.71
CA ASN A 179 8.34 12.59 -11.82
C ASN A 179 7.92 13.52 -10.67
N MET A 180 8.60 13.52 -9.54
CA MET A 180 8.16 14.27 -8.35
C MET A 180 9.02 15.50 -8.03
N ARG A 181 10.07 15.81 -8.81
CA ARG A 181 10.98 16.96 -8.60
C ARG A 181 11.36 17.14 -7.13
N ILE A 182 11.87 16.06 -6.52
CA ILE A 182 12.35 16.05 -5.15
C ILE A 182 13.79 16.56 -5.12
#